data_8bcfc72bd191d2a25fba2ad941409ca3
#
_entry.id   8bcfc72bd191d2a25fba2ad941409ca3
#
_cell.length_a   1.000
_cell.length_b   1.000
_cell.length_c   1.000
_cell.angle_alpha   90.00
_cell.angle_beta   90.00
_cell.angle_gamma   90.00
#
_symmetry.space_group_name_H-M   'P 1'
#
loop_
_entity.id
_entity.type
_entity.pdbx_description
1 polymer ?
#
loop_
_entity_poly.entity_id
_entity_poly.type
_entity_poly.pdbx_seq_one_letter_code
_entity_poly.pdbx_strand_id
1 'polypeptide(L)'
;MDNLDNVLRATEILTADWGYAWSPKRITVSSVGVPHKLKRFLDESQCHVAISMHSPIHEQRLQLMPAERAQSIADTVALLKQYDFTHQRRCSFEYICFGGLNDQPLHAREIVKLVEGLECRVNLIRFHEIPDVDLPASDEHRMEVMRDYLTNHGVFTTIRASRGQDIFAACGLLSSKNKDKH
;
A
#
# COMPACT_ATOMS: atom_id res chain seq x y z
N MET A 1 -8.09 2.84 8.01
CA MET A 1 -8.79 2.00 9.02
C MET A 1 -9.65 2.84 9.97
N ASP A 2 -10.64 3.59 9.47
CA ASP A 2 -11.47 4.43 10.37
C ASP A 2 -12.51 3.62 11.15
N ASN A 3 -12.89 2.46 10.64
CA ASN A 3 -13.80 1.49 11.24
C ASN A 3 -13.07 0.23 11.73
N LEU A 4 -11.95 0.39 12.44
CA LEU A 4 -11.06 -0.71 12.84
C LEU A 4 -11.80 -1.86 13.57
N ASP A 5 -12.73 -1.54 14.48
CA ASP A 5 -13.48 -2.56 15.22
C ASP A 5 -14.24 -3.51 14.27
N ASN A 6 -14.90 -2.95 13.25
CA ASN A 6 -15.59 -3.76 12.25
C ASN A 6 -14.60 -4.56 11.37
N VAL A 7 -13.43 -4.01 11.07
CA VAL A 7 -12.38 -4.72 10.32
C VAL A 7 -11.86 -5.91 11.13
N LEU A 8 -11.55 -5.71 12.41
CA LEU A 8 -11.11 -6.77 13.32
C LEU A 8 -12.18 -7.85 13.43
N ARG A 9 -13.45 -7.45 13.64
CA ARG A 9 -14.56 -8.40 13.71
C ARG A 9 -14.73 -9.19 12.41
N ALA A 10 -14.62 -8.54 11.27
CA ALA A 10 -14.71 -9.21 9.96
C ALA A 10 -13.55 -10.20 9.77
N THR A 11 -12.30 -9.82 10.10
CA THR A 11 -11.16 -10.71 10.00
C THR A 11 -11.25 -11.88 10.97
N GLU A 12 -11.80 -11.66 12.17
CA GLU A 12 -12.10 -12.73 13.13
C GLU A 12 -13.10 -13.74 12.55
N ILE A 13 -14.26 -13.29 12.05
CA ILE A 13 -15.28 -14.16 11.44
C ILE A 13 -14.71 -14.96 10.27
N LEU A 14 -13.86 -14.33 9.46
CA LEU A 14 -13.26 -15.01 8.30
C LEU A 14 -12.23 -16.07 8.71
N THR A 15 -11.54 -15.90 9.83
CA THR A 15 -10.41 -16.76 10.21
C THR A 15 -10.70 -17.75 11.34
N ALA A 16 -11.70 -17.50 12.18
CA ALA A 16 -12.04 -18.37 13.30
C ALA A 16 -12.67 -19.69 12.84
N ASP A 17 -12.43 -20.76 13.61
CA ASP A 17 -12.96 -22.09 13.33
C ASP A 17 -14.50 -22.15 13.36
N TRP A 18 -15.13 -21.29 14.18
CA TRP A 18 -16.58 -21.14 14.24
C TRP A 18 -17.14 -20.30 13.09
N GLY A 19 -16.29 -19.64 12.30
CA GLY A 19 -16.64 -18.81 11.16
C GLY A 19 -16.34 -19.52 9.82
N TYR A 20 -15.54 -18.86 8.97
CA TYR A 20 -15.18 -19.40 7.67
C TYR A 20 -13.90 -20.25 7.67
N ALA A 21 -13.15 -20.25 8.77
CA ALA A 21 -11.87 -20.95 8.93
C ALA A 21 -10.86 -20.68 7.81
N TRP A 22 -10.86 -19.47 7.25
CA TRP A 22 -9.87 -19.11 6.23
C TRP A 22 -8.51 -18.88 6.87
N SER A 23 -7.47 -19.30 6.15
CA SER A 23 -6.12 -18.94 6.56
C SER A 23 -5.94 -17.41 6.54
N PRO A 24 -5.40 -16.80 7.61
CA PRO A 24 -5.08 -15.37 7.64
C PRO A 24 -4.19 -14.92 6.47
N LYS A 25 -3.40 -15.84 5.89
CA LYS A 25 -2.57 -15.59 4.70
C LYS A 25 -3.35 -15.26 3.43
N ARG A 26 -4.67 -15.49 3.42
CA ARG A 26 -5.55 -15.16 2.30
C ARG A 26 -6.15 -13.76 2.41
N ILE A 27 -5.94 -13.09 3.53
CA ILE A 27 -6.57 -11.80 3.85
C ILE A 27 -5.49 -10.74 3.98
N THR A 28 -5.65 -9.65 3.25
CA THR A 28 -4.81 -8.46 3.37
C THR A 28 -5.67 -7.26 3.71
N VAL A 29 -5.31 -6.54 4.75
CA VAL A 29 -6.00 -5.32 5.17
C VAL A 29 -5.16 -4.12 4.78
N SER A 30 -5.75 -3.21 4.00
CA SER A 30 -5.09 -1.98 3.56
C SER A 30 -5.25 -0.85 4.57
N SER A 31 -4.19 -0.04 4.72
CA SER A 31 -4.15 1.09 5.63
C SER A 31 -3.28 2.21 5.07
N VAL A 32 -3.61 3.44 5.46
CA VAL A 32 -2.74 4.61 5.25
C VAL A 32 -1.71 4.80 6.35
N GLY A 33 -1.73 3.95 7.39
CA GLY A 33 -0.77 4.01 8.49
C GLY A 33 -1.22 4.84 9.70
N VAL A 34 -2.51 4.93 10.02
CA VAL A 34 -2.97 5.66 11.23
C VAL A 34 -2.42 4.99 12.50
N PRO A 35 -1.69 5.71 13.38
CA PRO A 35 -0.80 5.14 14.41
C PRO A 35 -1.43 4.08 15.30
N HIS A 36 -2.34 4.51 16.17
CA HIS A 36 -2.94 3.61 17.17
C HIS A 36 -3.76 2.49 16.53
N LYS A 37 -4.41 2.78 15.41
CA LYS A 37 -5.22 1.81 14.69
C LYS A 37 -4.37 0.74 14.00
N LEU A 38 -3.24 1.13 13.41
CA LEU A 38 -2.32 0.18 12.80
C LEU A 38 -1.71 -0.74 13.85
N LYS A 39 -1.21 -0.15 14.97
CA LYS A 39 -0.64 -0.93 16.07
C LYS A 39 -1.65 -1.95 16.60
N ARG A 40 -2.86 -1.52 16.91
CA ARG A 40 -3.93 -2.40 17.41
C ARG A 40 -4.27 -3.51 16.41
N PHE A 41 -4.34 -3.21 15.10
CA PHE A 41 -4.55 -4.24 14.07
C PHE A 41 -3.42 -5.27 14.07
N LEU A 42 -2.17 -4.83 14.21
CA LEU A 42 -1.02 -5.71 14.26
C LEU A 42 -0.98 -6.58 15.52
N ASP A 43 -1.49 -6.08 16.64
CA ASP A 43 -1.57 -6.83 17.90
C ASP A 43 -2.71 -7.88 17.88
N GLU A 44 -3.87 -7.53 17.30
CA GLU A 44 -5.09 -8.34 17.41
C GLU A 44 -5.39 -9.21 16.18
N SER A 45 -4.67 -9.05 15.04
CA SER A 45 -4.92 -9.81 13.81
C SER A 45 -3.65 -10.46 13.28
N GLN A 46 -3.77 -11.67 12.70
CA GLN A 46 -2.70 -12.37 11.98
C GLN A 46 -2.78 -12.17 10.46
N CYS A 47 -3.72 -11.39 9.97
CA CYS A 47 -3.88 -11.09 8.56
C CYS A 47 -2.72 -10.23 8.03
N HIS A 48 -2.48 -10.28 6.72
CA HIS A 48 -1.50 -9.44 6.06
C HIS A 48 -1.89 -7.97 6.13
N VAL A 49 -0.89 -7.09 6.11
CA VAL A 49 -1.10 -5.64 6.06
C VAL A 49 -0.49 -5.05 4.79
N ALA A 50 -1.22 -4.15 4.16
CA ALA A 50 -0.76 -3.35 3.04
C ALA A 50 -0.82 -1.86 3.39
N ILE A 51 0.30 -1.16 3.29
CA ILE A 51 0.41 0.27 3.62
C ILE A 51 0.51 1.08 2.33
N SER A 52 -0.38 2.04 2.16
CA SER A 52 -0.27 3.03 1.10
C SER A 52 0.93 3.93 1.35
N MET A 53 2.00 3.76 0.58
CA MET A 53 3.23 4.57 0.67
C MET A 53 3.19 5.76 -0.28
N HIS A 54 3.10 5.50 -1.56
CA HIS A 54 3.06 6.42 -2.70
C HIS A 54 4.22 7.41 -2.81
N SER A 55 4.95 7.68 -1.75
CA SER A 55 6.27 8.33 -1.75
C SER A 55 7.04 7.99 -0.46
N PRO A 56 8.36 7.77 -0.53
CA PRO A 56 9.23 7.67 0.64
C PRO A 56 9.64 9.04 1.19
N ILE A 57 9.36 10.13 0.46
CA ILE A 57 9.76 11.51 0.78
C ILE A 57 8.60 12.21 1.46
N HIS A 58 8.81 12.69 2.69
CA HIS A 58 7.78 13.26 3.55
C HIS A 58 6.97 14.38 2.86
N GLU A 59 7.64 15.39 2.32
CA GLU A 59 6.98 16.55 1.70
C GLU A 59 6.14 16.14 0.50
N GLN A 60 6.61 15.20 -0.29
CA GLN A 60 5.89 14.70 -1.46
C GLN A 60 4.71 13.82 -1.04
N ARG A 61 4.91 12.94 -0.05
CA ARG A 61 3.83 12.10 0.47
C ARG A 61 2.74 12.94 1.10
N LEU A 62 3.09 14.05 1.75
CA LEU A 62 2.13 14.98 2.34
C LEU A 62 1.21 15.61 1.28
N GLN A 63 1.73 15.88 0.08
CA GLN A 63 0.94 16.39 -1.05
C GLN A 63 0.00 15.31 -1.62
N LEU A 64 0.48 14.07 -1.73
CA LEU A 64 -0.29 12.94 -2.26
C LEU A 64 -1.28 12.37 -1.24
N MET A 65 -0.91 12.40 0.04
CA MET A 65 -1.65 11.78 1.14
C MET A 65 -1.64 12.65 2.39
N PRO A 66 -2.69 13.42 2.65
CA PRO A 66 -2.79 14.25 3.86
C PRO A 66 -2.67 13.48 5.19
N ALA A 67 -2.88 12.16 5.18
CA ALA A 67 -2.68 11.28 6.34
C ALA A 67 -1.24 11.29 6.88
N GLU A 68 -0.25 11.71 6.07
CA GLU A 68 1.15 11.90 6.45
C GLU A 68 1.31 12.89 7.62
N ARG A 69 0.38 13.86 7.77
CA ARG A 69 0.36 14.80 8.90
C ARG A 69 0.13 14.12 10.24
N ALA A 70 -0.66 13.06 10.25
CA ALA A 70 -1.00 12.32 11.46
C ALA A 70 0.10 11.31 11.84
N GLN A 71 0.71 10.70 10.82
CA GLN A 71 1.84 9.78 10.99
C GLN A 71 2.67 9.73 9.71
N SER A 72 3.96 10.00 9.85
CA SER A 72 4.90 9.90 8.74
C SER A 72 5.06 8.45 8.29
N ILE A 73 5.46 8.28 7.02
CA ILE A 73 5.81 6.94 6.53
C ILE A 73 7.01 6.36 7.28
N ALA A 74 7.94 7.21 7.73
CA ALA A 74 9.08 6.78 8.52
C ALA A 74 8.65 6.21 9.88
N ASP A 75 7.73 6.88 10.60
CA ASP A 75 7.18 6.38 11.87
C ASP A 75 6.36 5.10 11.65
N THR A 76 5.63 5.02 10.53
CA THR A 76 4.89 3.81 10.16
C THR A 76 5.86 2.64 9.96
N VAL A 77 6.97 2.83 9.25
CA VAL A 77 7.98 1.80 9.06
C VAL A 77 8.68 1.45 10.38
N ALA A 78 8.98 2.43 11.22
CA ALA A 78 9.54 2.20 12.56
C ALA A 78 8.62 1.35 13.45
N LEU A 79 7.31 1.57 13.38
CA LEU A 79 6.32 0.72 14.05
C LEU A 79 6.34 -0.71 13.46
N LEU A 80 6.32 -0.85 12.13
CA LEU A 80 6.31 -2.16 11.47
C LEU A 80 7.55 -2.99 11.81
N LYS A 81 8.72 -2.37 11.94
CA LYS A 81 9.97 -3.05 12.36
C LYS A 81 9.92 -3.70 13.74
N GLN A 82 8.92 -3.39 14.56
CA GLN A 82 8.70 -4.03 15.85
C GLN A 82 7.96 -5.38 15.76
N TYR A 83 7.52 -5.77 14.56
CA TYR A 83 6.75 -6.99 14.31
C TYR A 83 7.49 -7.95 13.36
N ASP A 84 7.24 -9.24 13.53
CA ASP A 84 7.81 -10.27 12.67
C ASP A 84 6.92 -10.50 11.43
N PHE A 85 7.50 -10.31 10.25
CA PHE A 85 6.88 -10.57 8.95
C PHE A 85 7.55 -11.71 8.17
N THR A 86 8.49 -12.44 8.79
CA THR A 86 9.25 -13.51 8.13
C THR A 86 8.45 -14.80 7.96
N HIS A 87 7.41 -15.02 8.77
CA HIS A 87 6.69 -16.29 8.83
C HIS A 87 5.28 -16.23 8.24
N GLN A 88 4.27 -15.95 9.07
CA GLN A 88 2.87 -16.04 8.66
C GLN A 88 2.33 -14.77 8.05
N ARG A 89 2.56 -13.66 8.73
CA ARG A 89 2.11 -12.34 8.32
C ARG A 89 3.03 -11.78 7.26
N ARG A 90 2.48 -11.01 6.33
CA ARG A 90 3.25 -10.23 5.35
C ARG A 90 2.94 -8.75 5.50
N CYS A 91 3.98 -7.95 5.33
CA CYS A 91 3.88 -6.50 5.15
C CYS A 91 4.12 -6.17 3.67
N SER A 92 3.25 -5.36 3.09
CA SER A 92 3.47 -4.80 1.76
C SER A 92 3.24 -3.30 1.73
N PHE A 93 3.92 -2.63 0.81
CA PHE A 93 3.69 -1.23 0.50
C PHE A 93 3.07 -1.11 -0.88
N GLU A 94 1.95 -0.39 -0.96
CA GLU A 94 1.29 -0.06 -2.21
C GLU A 94 1.82 1.29 -2.70
N TYR A 95 2.31 1.32 -3.94
CA TYR A 95 2.98 2.47 -4.53
C TYR A 95 2.43 2.77 -5.91
N ILE A 96 1.55 3.76 -6.01
CA ILE A 96 1.05 4.25 -7.29
C ILE A 96 2.16 5.07 -7.94
N CYS A 97 2.52 4.72 -9.18
CA CYS A 97 3.56 5.39 -9.94
C CYS A 97 2.97 6.52 -10.79
N PHE A 98 3.40 7.75 -10.51
CA PHE A 98 3.05 8.94 -11.27
C PHE A 98 4.28 9.39 -12.06
N GLY A 99 4.10 9.61 -13.38
CA GLY A 99 5.18 9.95 -14.29
C GLY A 99 5.88 11.27 -13.94
N GLY A 100 7.19 11.23 -13.78
CA GLY A 100 7.99 12.40 -13.42
C GLY A 100 7.88 12.86 -11.98
N LEU A 101 6.89 12.37 -11.22
CA LEU A 101 6.66 12.81 -9.83
C LEU A 101 7.37 11.88 -8.82
N ASN A 102 7.03 10.60 -8.80
CA ASN A 102 7.52 9.64 -7.81
C ASN A 102 8.18 8.38 -8.43
N ASP A 103 8.43 8.37 -9.71
CA ASP A 103 9.02 7.26 -10.49
C ASP A 103 10.52 7.45 -10.82
N GLN A 104 11.17 8.41 -10.15
CA GLN A 104 12.59 8.74 -10.41
C GLN A 104 13.53 7.80 -9.62
N PRO A 105 14.80 7.61 -10.07
CA PRO A 105 15.78 6.78 -9.38
C PRO A 105 16.01 7.17 -7.90
N LEU A 106 15.80 8.45 -7.55
CA LEU A 106 15.83 8.93 -6.18
C LEU A 106 14.83 8.17 -5.30
N HIS A 107 13.58 8.00 -5.79
CA HIS A 107 12.52 7.36 -5.00
C HIS A 107 12.84 5.90 -4.72
N ALA A 108 13.37 5.17 -5.70
CA ALA A 108 13.80 3.78 -5.50
C ALA A 108 14.90 3.68 -4.41
N ARG A 109 15.88 4.59 -4.44
CA ARG A 109 16.95 4.64 -3.41
C ARG A 109 16.39 4.95 -2.02
N GLU A 110 15.49 5.92 -1.92
CA GLU A 110 14.89 6.30 -0.64
C GLU A 110 13.97 5.21 -0.10
N ILE A 111 13.25 4.45 -0.96
CA ILE A 111 12.49 3.27 -0.53
C ILE A 111 13.43 2.23 0.08
N VAL A 112 14.53 1.87 -0.58
CA VAL A 112 15.49 0.89 -0.06
C VAL A 112 15.99 1.30 1.32
N LYS A 113 16.41 2.55 1.50
CA LYS A 113 16.88 3.08 2.80
C LYS A 113 15.78 3.02 3.87
N LEU A 114 14.57 3.44 3.50
CA LEU A 114 13.44 3.52 4.42
C LEU A 114 13.08 2.15 4.98
N VAL A 115 13.02 1.12 4.12
CA VAL A 115 12.58 -0.23 4.50
C VAL A 115 13.73 -1.15 4.93
N GLU A 116 14.96 -0.64 4.99
CA GLU A 116 16.14 -1.41 5.42
C GLU A 116 15.87 -2.12 6.75
N GLY A 117 16.11 -3.44 6.80
CA GLY A 117 15.86 -4.27 7.99
C GLY A 117 14.38 -4.62 8.23
N LEU A 118 13.46 -4.28 7.32
CA LEU A 118 12.06 -4.71 7.38
C LEU A 118 11.79 -5.75 6.29
N GLU A 119 11.37 -6.95 6.68
CA GLU A 119 10.88 -7.96 5.72
C GLU A 119 9.54 -7.49 5.13
N CYS A 120 9.59 -6.99 3.90
CA CYS A 120 8.41 -6.42 3.25
C CYS A 120 8.44 -6.63 1.73
N ARG A 121 7.34 -6.24 1.08
CA ARG A 121 7.19 -6.23 -0.37
C ARG A 121 6.74 -4.84 -0.83
N VAL A 122 7.07 -4.48 -2.06
CA VAL A 122 6.53 -3.28 -2.71
C VAL A 122 5.72 -3.70 -3.93
N ASN A 123 4.49 -3.22 -4.00
CA ASN A 123 3.62 -3.40 -5.15
C ASN A 123 3.53 -2.07 -5.91
N LEU A 124 4.18 -1.99 -7.05
CA LEU A 124 4.06 -0.86 -7.96
C LEU A 124 2.73 -0.96 -8.69
N ILE A 125 1.95 0.10 -8.65
CA ILE A 125 0.60 0.18 -9.22
C ILE A 125 0.63 1.21 -10.34
N ARG A 126 0.14 0.81 -11.53
CA ARG A 126 -0.06 1.76 -12.62
C ARG A 126 -1.16 2.75 -12.25
N PHE A 127 -0.85 4.02 -12.39
CA PHE A 127 -1.88 5.05 -12.30
C PHE A 127 -2.75 5.00 -13.57
N HIS A 128 -4.04 5.02 -13.37
CA HIS A 128 -5.01 5.22 -14.45
C HIS A 128 -5.54 6.62 -14.34
N GLU A 129 -5.41 7.37 -15.41
CA GLU A 129 -5.92 8.74 -15.47
C GLU A 129 -7.40 8.76 -15.13
N ILE A 130 -7.76 9.61 -14.22
CA ILE A 130 -9.13 9.83 -13.76
C ILE A 130 -9.51 11.28 -14.05
N PRO A 131 -10.77 11.57 -14.42
CA PRO A 131 -11.22 12.94 -14.61
C PRO A 131 -10.88 13.82 -13.40
N ASP A 132 -10.53 15.06 -13.65
CA ASP A 132 -10.21 16.09 -12.63
C ASP A 132 -8.94 15.85 -11.80
N VAL A 133 -8.07 14.90 -12.21
CA VAL A 133 -6.76 14.68 -11.58
C VAL A 133 -5.66 14.87 -12.61
N ASP A 134 -4.94 15.97 -12.49
CA ASP A 134 -3.82 16.33 -13.37
C ASP A 134 -2.50 15.67 -12.87
N LEU A 135 -2.46 14.33 -12.93
CA LEU A 135 -1.28 13.56 -12.62
C LEU A 135 -0.98 12.61 -13.80
N PRO A 136 0.22 12.65 -14.38
CA PRO A 136 0.57 11.77 -15.48
C PRO A 136 0.83 10.34 -14.99
N ALA A 137 0.45 9.36 -15.78
CA ALA A 137 0.85 7.97 -15.56
C ALA A 137 2.35 7.79 -15.82
N SER A 138 3.00 6.95 -15.02
CA SER A 138 4.38 6.52 -15.30
C SER A 138 4.40 5.55 -16.47
N ASP A 139 5.44 5.63 -17.31
CA ASP A 139 5.64 4.67 -18.39
C ASP A 139 6.10 3.30 -17.83
N GLU A 140 5.86 2.25 -18.61
CA GLU A 140 6.15 0.87 -18.21
C GLU A 140 7.64 0.66 -17.96
N HIS A 141 8.50 1.21 -18.81
CA HIS A 141 9.94 1.06 -18.69
C HIS A 141 10.48 1.64 -17.38
N ARG A 142 10.00 2.82 -16.96
CA ARG A 142 10.38 3.43 -15.66
C ARG A 142 9.94 2.56 -14.50
N MET A 143 8.74 2.01 -14.56
CA MET A 143 8.25 1.09 -13.53
C MET A 143 9.08 -0.19 -13.46
N GLU A 144 9.49 -0.74 -14.61
CA GLU A 144 10.36 -1.91 -14.68
C GLU A 144 11.75 -1.62 -14.10
N VAL A 145 12.35 -0.49 -14.46
CA VAL A 145 13.64 -0.05 -13.90
C VAL A 145 13.56 0.11 -12.37
N MET A 146 12.46 0.71 -11.88
CA MET A 146 12.25 0.87 -10.44
C MET A 146 12.07 -0.49 -9.74
N ARG A 147 11.26 -1.41 -10.30
CA ARG A 147 11.09 -2.78 -9.80
C ARG A 147 12.43 -3.51 -9.72
N ASP A 148 13.21 -3.47 -10.77
CA ASP A 148 14.47 -4.19 -10.86
C ASP A 148 15.50 -3.62 -9.88
N TYR A 149 15.55 -2.29 -9.75
CA TYR A 149 16.39 -1.64 -8.77
C TYR A 149 16.05 -2.10 -7.33
N LEU A 150 14.78 -2.02 -6.95
CA LEU A 150 14.31 -2.43 -5.62
C LEU A 150 14.59 -3.91 -5.35
N THR A 151 14.30 -4.78 -6.32
CA THR A 151 14.52 -6.23 -6.19
C THR A 151 16.01 -6.56 -6.06
N ASN A 152 16.87 -5.93 -6.85
CA ASN A 152 18.33 -6.10 -6.77
C ASN A 152 18.94 -5.59 -5.46
N HIS A 153 18.22 -4.73 -4.73
CA HIS A 153 18.62 -4.24 -3.39
C HIS A 153 17.86 -4.94 -2.25
N GLY A 154 17.30 -6.14 -2.52
CA GLY A 154 16.70 -6.98 -1.48
C GLY A 154 15.24 -6.68 -1.14
N VAL A 155 14.59 -5.73 -1.84
CA VAL A 155 13.17 -5.42 -1.64
C VAL A 155 12.34 -6.11 -2.71
N PHE A 156 11.67 -7.21 -2.35
CA PHE A 156 10.83 -7.94 -3.30
C PHE A 156 9.74 -7.04 -3.88
N THR A 157 9.79 -6.79 -5.18
CA THR A 157 8.92 -5.82 -5.84
C THR A 157 8.17 -6.43 -7.02
N THR A 158 6.88 -6.12 -7.13
CA THR A 158 6.04 -6.53 -8.27
C THR A 158 5.38 -5.31 -8.91
N ILE A 159 5.15 -5.38 -10.22
CA ILE A 159 4.25 -4.46 -10.92
C ILE A 159 2.89 -5.13 -10.97
N ARG A 160 1.90 -4.51 -10.33
CA ARG A 160 0.56 -5.07 -10.23
C ARG A 160 -0.13 -5.03 -11.59
N ALA A 161 -0.66 -6.18 -12.03
CA ALA A 161 -1.46 -6.24 -13.24
C ALA A 161 -2.76 -5.43 -13.05
N SER A 162 -3.03 -4.53 -14.00
CA SER A 162 -4.30 -3.83 -14.06
C SER A 162 -5.39 -4.75 -14.57
N ARG A 163 -6.50 -4.81 -13.84
CA ARG A 163 -7.68 -5.57 -14.25
C ARG A 163 -8.90 -4.66 -14.21
N GLY A 164 -9.85 -4.87 -15.13
CA GLY A 164 -11.11 -4.13 -15.15
C GLY A 164 -11.01 -2.70 -15.70
N GLN A 165 -9.98 -2.38 -16.50
CA GLN A 165 -9.87 -1.09 -17.18
C GLN A 165 -11.00 -0.90 -18.20
N ASP A 166 -11.33 -1.96 -18.92
CA ASP A 166 -12.35 -2.03 -19.97
C ASP A 166 -13.77 -1.73 -19.43
N ILE A 167 -14.01 -1.99 -18.15
CA ILE A 167 -15.28 -1.75 -17.46
C ILE A 167 -15.21 -0.64 -16.40
N PHE A 168 -14.16 0.18 -16.41
CA PHE A 168 -13.90 1.24 -15.41
C PHE A 168 -13.92 0.74 -13.95
N ALA A 169 -13.56 -0.51 -13.70
CA ALA A 169 -13.53 -1.12 -12.38
C ALA A 169 -12.09 -1.21 -11.79
N ALA A 170 -11.10 -0.59 -12.42
CA ALA A 170 -9.77 -0.48 -11.85
C ALA A 170 -9.76 0.45 -10.62
N CYS A 171 -8.77 0.26 -9.73
CA CYS A 171 -8.64 1.07 -8.51
C CYS A 171 -8.72 2.59 -8.80
N GLY A 172 -9.61 3.28 -8.14
CA GLY A 172 -9.84 4.73 -8.29
C GLY A 172 -10.89 5.12 -9.33
N LEU A 173 -11.19 4.28 -10.32
CA LEU A 173 -12.14 4.63 -11.38
C LEU A 173 -13.61 4.60 -10.93
N LEU A 174 -13.96 3.80 -9.91
CA LEU A 174 -15.34 3.67 -9.41
C LEU A 174 -15.85 4.92 -8.68
N SER A 175 -14.96 5.73 -8.11
CA SER A 175 -15.34 6.93 -7.36
C SER A 175 -15.82 8.09 -8.24
N SER A 176 -15.45 8.11 -9.52
CA SER A 176 -15.80 9.18 -10.45
C SER A 176 -17.23 9.06 -11.02
N LYS A 177 -17.80 7.85 -11.06
CA LYS A 177 -19.18 7.64 -11.61
C LYS A 177 -20.32 8.09 -10.70
N ASN A 178 -20.10 8.33 -9.42
CA ASN A 178 -21.16 8.74 -8.49
C ASN A 178 -21.37 10.25 -8.38
N LYS A 179 -20.56 11.08 -9.04
CA LYS A 179 -20.75 12.56 -9.05
C LYS A 179 -21.79 13.03 -10.06
N ASP A 180 -22.14 12.22 -11.06
CA ASP A 180 -23.10 12.60 -12.11
C ASP A 180 -24.55 12.19 -11.82
N LYS A 181 -24.88 11.80 -10.57
CA LYS A 181 -26.23 11.36 -10.17
C LYS A 181 -26.78 12.08 -8.95
N HIS A 182 -26.55 13.41 -8.89
CA HIS A 182 -27.34 14.27 -7.98
C HIS A 182 -27.58 15.63 -8.63
#